data_70f01f63fb8344af19eb8fad9fb707f8
#
_entry.id   70f01f63fb8344af19eb8fad9fb707f8
#
_cell.length_a   1.000
_cell.length_b   1.000
_cell.length_c   1.000
_cell.angle_alpha   90.00
_cell.angle_beta   90.00
_cell.angle_gamma   90.00
#
_symmetry.space_group_name_H-M   'P 1'
#
loop_
_entity.id
_entity.type
_entity.pdbx_description
1 polymer ?
#
loop_
_entity_poly.entity_id
_entity_poly.type
_entity_poly.pdbx_seq_one_letter_code
_entity_poly.pdbx_strand_id
1 'polypeptide(L)'
;MYNGGKDILSRQDLPKYLQKVREATGNDLQVLAEQRQAIDNINRLAKNGAPNKALQAAYNELLEAVQKGNEKAIEKAVEVAVNEKSRYVAERITRTEMARAWADGFIAKMKTDADIVAVKFKLSSRHPVFDICDMYAKADMYGLGAGIYPKDKLPPLPVHPHCLCRYVEVIEGEVDMKQQRDQVQEAGDKWLNSLPESSRAQVLGRKGLKAWEDGEDWQDCLRGWQGLGEQESRVFELLLQFNTDEK
;
A
#
# COMPACT_ATOMS: atom_id res chain seq x y z
N MET A 1 18.40 16.40 -16.55
CA MET A 1 17.11 16.12 -17.21
C MET A 1 16.85 14.63 -17.08
N TYR A 2 15.86 14.27 -16.31
CA TYR A 2 15.54 12.87 -15.99
C TYR A 2 14.74 12.26 -17.16
N ASN A 3 15.40 11.45 -17.97
CA ASN A 3 14.78 10.68 -19.06
C ASN A 3 14.12 9.39 -18.56
N GLY A 4 13.65 9.40 -17.30
CA GLY A 4 13.34 8.23 -16.50
C GLY A 4 12.01 7.54 -16.74
N GLY A 5 11.30 7.78 -17.80
CA GLY A 5 10.00 7.12 -18.03
C GLY A 5 10.01 5.93 -18.99
N LYS A 6 10.99 5.84 -19.86
CA LYS A 6 11.02 4.80 -20.90
C LYS A 6 11.82 3.55 -20.55
N ASP A 7 12.76 3.65 -19.60
CA ASP A 7 13.66 2.55 -19.25
C ASP A 7 13.21 1.71 -18.05
N ILE A 8 12.26 2.21 -17.23
CA ILE A 8 11.80 1.52 -16.01
C ILE A 8 10.82 0.36 -16.30
N LEU A 9 10.19 0.37 -17.48
CA LEU A 9 9.36 -0.75 -17.92
C LEU A 9 9.93 -1.30 -19.23
N SER A 10 10.76 -2.33 -19.13
CA SER A 10 11.08 -3.15 -20.29
C SER A 10 9.78 -3.69 -20.88
N ARG A 11 9.78 -4.05 -22.17
CA ARG A 11 8.60 -4.66 -22.83
C ARG A 11 8.08 -5.91 -22.09
N GLN A 12 8.89 -6.52 -21.23
CA GLN A 12 8.56 -7.69 -20.39
C GLN A 12 7.76 -7.34 -19.13
N ASP A 13 7.81 -6.07 -18.68
CA ASP A 13 7.12 -5.61 -17.45
C ASP A 13 5.71 -5.06 -17.72
N LEU A 14 5.28 -5.03 -18.97
CA LEU A 14 3.90 -4.70 -19.31
C LEU A 14 2.94 -5.71 -18.68
N PRO A 15 1.89 -5.27 -17.95
CA PRO A 15 0.87 -6.17 -17.47
C PRO A 15 0.39 -7.08 -18.59
N LYS A 16 0.36 -8.40 -18.35
CA LYS A 16 0.05 -9.42 -19.38
C LYS A 16 -1.22 -9.12 -20.17
N TYR A 17 -2.23 -8.49 -19.57
CA TYR A 17 -3.46 -8.10 -20.26
C TYR A 17 -3.27 -6.96 -21.26
N LEU A 18 -2.33 -6.04 -21.03
CA LEU A 18 -1.99 -4.96 -21.98
C LEU A 18 -1.11 -5.49 -23.12
N GLN A 19 -0.21 -6.46 -22.83
CA GLN A 19 0.55 -7.16 -23.86
C GLN A 19 -0.39 -7.90 -24.81
N LYS A 20 -1.36 -8.64 -24.29
CA LYS A 20 -2.32 -9.41 -25.08
C LYS A 20 -3.25 -8.55 -25.94
N VAL A 21 -3.66 -7.37 -25.45
CA VAL A 21 -4.42 -6.42 -26.28
C VAL A 21 -3.58 -5.87 -27.43
N ARG A 22 -2.27 -5.67 -27.22
CA ARG A 22 -1.34 -5.20 -28.24
C ARG A 22 -0.98 -6.24 -29.29
N GLU A 23 -0.88 -7.53 -28.88
CA GLU A 23 -0.49 -8.65 -29.73
C GLU A 23 -1.67 -9.26 -30.50
N ALA A 24 -2.88 -8.78 -30.26
CA ALA A 24 -4.12 -9.32 -30.78
C ALA A 24 -4.34 -8.98 -32.26
N THR A 25 -3.57 -9.61 -33.13
CA THR A 25 -3.79 -9.60 -34.57
C THR A 25 -4.00 -11.04 -35.04
N GLY A 26 -5.25 -11.51 -35.14
CA GLY A 26 -5.56 -12.82 -35.71
C GLY A 26 -6.95 -13.36 -35.41
N ASN A 27 -7.45 -14.22 -36.30
CA ASN A 27 -8.77 -14.87 -36.24
C ASN A 27 -8.75 -16.23 -35.48
N ASP A 28 -7.75 -16.52 -34.68
CA ASP A 28 -7.68 -17.74 -33.88
C ASP A 28 -8.65 -17.65 -32.69
N LEU A 29 -9.44 -18.70 -32.45
CA LEU A 29 -10.40 -18.78 -31.35
C LEU A 29 -9.73 -18.62 -29.98
N GLN A 30 -8.48 -19.05 -29.83
CA GLN A 30 -7.70 -18.88 -28.59
C GLN A 30 -7.33 -17.42 -28.39
N VAL A 31 -6.90 -16.73 -29.44
CA VAL A 31 -6.59 -15.29 -29.45
C VAL A 31 -7.85 -14.49 -29.10
N LEU A 32 -9.02 -14.85 -29.65
CA LEU A 32 -10.30 -14.21 -29.33
C LEU A 32 -10.72 -14.43 -27.87
N ALA A 33 -10.47 -15.60 -27.29
CA ALA A 33 -10.75 -15.89 -25.88
C ALA A 33 -9.84 -15.06 -24.96
N GLU A 34 -8.55 -14.97 -25.26
CA GLU A 34 -7.59 -14.16 -24.52
C GLU A 34 -7.87 -12.66 -24.63
N GLN A 35 -8.32 -12.21 -25.81
CA GLN A 35 -8.77 -10.83 -26.02
C GLN A 35 -10.00 -10.50 -25.16
N ARG A 36 -11.01 -11.39 -25.11
CA ARG A 36 -12.17 -11.21 -24.25
C ARG A 36 -11.77 -11.08 -22.78
N GLN A 37 -10.91 -11.96 -22.31
CA GLN A 37 -10.41 -11.88 -20.93
C GLN A 37 -9.65 -10.59 -20.66
N ALA A 38 -8.85 -10.11 -21.61
CA ALA A 38 -8.13 -8.84 -21.49
C ALA A 38 -9.11 -7.66 -21.44
N ILE A 39 -10.11 -7.65 -22.31
CA ILE A 39 -11.19 -6.64 -22.34
C ILE A 39 -11.97 -6.64 -21.02
N ASP A 40 -12.33 -7.81 -20.49
CA ASP A 40 -13.04 -7.94 -19.21
C ASP A 40 -12.22 -7.40 -18.04
N ASN A 41 -10.90 -7.66 -18.04
CA ASN A 41 -10.00 -7.10 -17.04
C ASN A 41 -9.92 -5.57 -17.13
N ILE A 42 -9.82 -5.01 -18.34
CA ILE A 42 -9.79 -3.57 -18.56
C ILE A 42 -11.13 -2.94 -18.14
N ASN A 43 -12.26 -3.57 -18.49
CA ASN A 43 -13.60 -3.15 -18.07
C ASN A 43 -13.72 -3.06 -16.54
N ARG A 44 -13.25 -4.09 -15.84
CA ARG A 44 -13.25 -4.13 -14.38
C ARG A 44 -12.39 -3.01 -13.78
N LEU A 45 -11.21 -2.78 -14.34
CA LEU A 45 -10.29 -1.73 -13.90
C LEU A 45 -10.87 -0.32 -14.20
N ALA A 46 -11.47 -0.12 -15.36
CA ALA A 46 -12.10 1.13 -15.74
C ALA A 46 -13.30 1.48 -14.85
N LYS A 47 -14.11 0.48 -14.47
CA LYS A 47 -15.31 0.71 -13.65
C LYS A 47 -14.99 0.96 -12.18
N ASN A 48 -14.21 0.10 -11.54
CA ASN A 48 -14.08 0.09 -10.08
C ASN A 48 -12.67 -0.23 -9.56
N GLY A 49 -11.69 -0.49 -10.42
CA GLY A 49 -10.39 -1.02 -9.99
C GLY A 49 -9.20 -0.08 -10.22
N ALA A 50 -9.41 1.06 -10.88
CA ALA A 50 -8.32 2.01 -11.08
C ALA A 50 -8.09 2.82 -9.80
N PRO A 51 -6.83 2.92 -9.33
CA PRO A 51 -6.50 3.57 -8.07
C PRO A 51 -6.59 5.11 -8.12
N ASN A 52 -6.70 5.71 -9.30
CA ASN A 52 -6.92 7.14 -9.48
C ASN A 52 -7.73 7.44 -10.75
N LYS A 53 -8.25 8.68 -10.84
CA LYS A 53 -9.09 9.14 -11.96
C LYS A 53 -8.35 9.18 -13.31
N ALA A 54 -7.06 9.52 -13.31
CA ALA A 54 -6.28 9.59 -14.55
C ALA A 54 -6.11 8.20 -15.17
N LEU A 55 -5.77 7.20 -14.37
CA LEU A 55 -5.66 5.82 -14.83
C LEU A 55 -7.03 5.25 -15.22
N GLN A 56 -8.09 5.61 -14.52
CA GLN A 56 -9.46 5.25 -14.88
C GLN A 56 -9.84 5.81 -16.26
N ALA A 57 -9.52 7.08 -16.53
CA ALA A 57 -9.76 7.71 -17.84
C ALA A 57 -8.98 7.01 -18.95
N ALA A 58 -7.69 6.70 -18.73
CA ALA A 58 -6.87 5.97 -19.68
C ALA A 58 -7.42 4.57 -20.00
N TYR A 59 -7.94 3.84 -19.03
CA TYR A 59 -8.60 2.54 -19.27
C TYR A 59 -9.92 2.68 -20.02
N ASN A 60 -10.71 3.73 -19.77
CA ASN A 60 -11.94 4.00 -20.53
C ASN A 60 -11.61 4.34 -21.99
N GLU A 61 -10.59 5.18 -22.25
CA GLU A 61 -10.12 5.48 -23.61
C GLU A 61 -9.67 4.23 -24.34
N LEU A 62 -8.95 3.33 -23.67
CA LEU A 62 -8.53 2.05 -24.22
C LEU A 62 -9.73 1.17 -24.59
N LEU A 63 -10.76 1.10 -23.72
CA LEU A 63 -11.98 0.37 -24.03
C LEU A 63 -12.71 0.88 -25.28
N GLU A 64 -12.84 2.21 -25.37
CA GLU A 64 -13.45 2.83 -26.55
C GLU A 64 -12.65 2.55 -27.83
N ALA A 65 -11.33 2.62 -27.77
CA ALA A 65 -10.47 2.32 -28.91
C ALA A 65 -10.63 0.86 -29.36
N VAL A 66 -10.69 -0.09 -28.43
CA VAL A 66 -10.92 -1.51 -28.70
C VAL A 66 -12.30 -1.74 -29.33
N GLN A 67 -13.35 -1.08 -28.82
CA GLN A 67 -14.71 -1.19 -29.37
C GLN A 67 -14.81 -0.65 -30.80
N LYS A 68 -14.06 0.41 -31.10
CA LYS A 68 -14.02 0.99 -32.46
C LYS A 68 -13.16 0.17 -33.44
N GLY A 69 -12.37 -0.78 -32.97
CA GLY A 69 -11.54 -1.64 -33.80
C GLY A 69 -10.44 -0.93 -34.59
N ASN A 70 -10.05 0.26 -34.20
CA ASN A 70 -9.01 1.03 -34.88
C ASN A 70 -7.63 0.74 -34.26
N GLU A 71 -6.80 0.02 -35.00
CA GLU A 71 -5.48 -0.44 -34.54
C GLU A 71 -4.58 0.70 -34.03
N LYS A 72 -4.50 1.83 -34.76
CA LYS A 72 -3.70 3.01 -34.35
C LYS A 72 -4.25 3.65 -33.09
N ALA A 73 -5.58 3.67 -32.92
CA ALA A 73 -6.20 4.19 -31.72
C ALA A 73 -5.96 3.28 -30.51
N ILE A 74 -6.00 1.96 -30.71
CA ILE A 74 -5.68 0.97 -29.68
C ILE A 74 -4.21 1.12 -29.24
N GLU A 75 -3.27 1.20 -30.18
CA GLU A 75 -1.85 1.35 -29.88
C GLU A 75 -1.58 2.61 -29.04
N LYS A 76 -2.14 3.75 -29.45
CA LYS A 76 -2.04 5.01 -28.72
C LYS A 76 -2.67 4.91 -27.31
N ALA A 77 -3.85 4.34 -27.18
CA ALA A 77 -4.54 4.19 -25.91
C ALA A 77 -3.81 3.23 -24.95
N VAL A 78 -3.19 2.16 -25.48
CA VAL A 78 -2.30 1.28 -24.71
C VAL A 78 -1.09 2.06 -24.18
N GLU A 79 -0.45 2.88 -25.02
CA GLU A 79 0.69 3.71 -24.60
C GLU A 79 0.29 4.66 -23.46
N VAL A 80 -0.86 5.34 -23.57
CA VAL A 80 -1.39 6.22 -22.53
C VAL A 80 -1.65 5.45 -21.25
N ALA A 81 -2.32 4.29 -21.31
CA ALA A 81 -2.62 3.48 -20.14
C ALA A 81 -1.35 2.97 -19.44
N VAL A 82 -0.32 2.60 -20.19
CA VAL A 82 0.99 2.17 -19.67
C VAL A 82 1.69 3.34 -18.97
N ASN A 83 1.73 4.50 -19.60
CA ASN A 83 2.37 5.69 -19.04
C ASN A 83 1.69 6.13 -17.73
N GLU A 84 0.35 6.16 -17.69
CA GLU A 84 -0.40 6.48 -16.48
C GLU A 84 -0.21 5.44 -15.36
N LYS A 85 -0.14 4.16 -15.71
CA LYS A 85 0.14 3.10 -14.74
C LYS A 85 1.55 3.23 -14.16
N SER A 86 2.53 3.51 -15.01
CA SER A 86 3.93 3.71 -14.59
C SER A 86 4.06 4.92 -13.68
N ARG A 87 3.40 6.04 -14.03
CA ARG A 87 3.36 7.25 -13.20
C ARG A 87 2.75 6.96 -11.83
N TYR A 88 1.63 6.25 -11.79
CA TYR A 88 1.01 5.87 -10.53
C TYR A 88 1.93 5.01 -9.66
N VAL A 89 2.61 4.02 -10.24
CA VAL A 89 3.55 3.16 -9.51
C VAL A 89 4.73 3.98 -8.98
N ALA A 90 5.32 4.84 -9.79
CA ALA A 90 6.41 5.73 -9.38
C ALA A 90 5.98 6.67 -8.23
N GLU A 91 4.81 7.29 -8.33
CA GLU A 91 4.27 8.13 -7.24
C GLU A 91 4.05 7.32 -5.95
N ARG A 92 3.54 6.09 -6.07
CA ARG A 92 3.32 5.20 -4.93
C ARG A 92 4.62 4.88 -4.22
N ILE A 93 5.65 4.47 -4.97
CA ILE A 93 6.98 4.16 -4.43
C ILE A 93 7.56 5.41 -3.75
N THR A 94 7.61 6.54 -4.47
CA THR A 94 8.18 7.78 -3.95
C THR A 94 7.53 8.21 -2.64
N ARG A 95 6.20 8.23 -2.58
CA ARG A 95 5.47 8.62 -1.36
C ARG A 95 5.73 7.67 -0.20
N THR A 96 5.78 6.36 -0.48
CA THR A 96 6.03 5.34 0.54
C THR A 96 7.44 5.46 1.09
N GLU A 97 8.45 5.64 0.22
CA GLU A 97 9.85 5.77 0.65
C GLU A 97 10.11 7.12 1.36
N MET A 98 9.48 8.20 0.93
CA MET A 98 9.55 9.48 1.65
C MET A 98 8.94 9.37 3.06
N ALA A 99 7.82 8.69 3.21
CA ALA A 99 7.21 8.45 4.52
C ALA A 99 8.10 7.57 5.40
N ARG A 100 8.76 6.56 4.82
CA ARG A 100 9.73 5.70 5.52
C ARG A 100 10.95 6.51 5.99
N ALA A 101 11.58 7.25 5.10
CA ALA A 101 12.76 8.07 5.44
C ALA A 101 12.44 9.09 6.54
N TRP A 102 11.24 9.68 6.51
CA TRP A 102 10.79 10.57 7.58
C TRP A 102 10.63 9.82 8.91
N ALA A 103 10.00 8.64 8.89
CA ALA A 103 9.81 7.82 10.08
C ALA A 103 11.14 7.37 10.68
N ASP A 104 12.11 6.95 9.84
CA ASP A 104 13.44 6.54 10.26
C ASP A 104 14.21 7.71 10.90
N GLY A 105 14.13 8.91 10.30
CA GLY A 105 14.70 10.13 10.87
C GLY A 105 14.08 10.50 12.21
N PHE A 106 12.75 10.37 12.34
CA PHE A 106 12.05 10.59 13.61
C PHE A 106 12.51 9.59 14.68
N ILE A 107 12.60 8.30 14.35
CA ILE A 107 13.06 7.25 15.27
C ILE A 107 14.51 7.51 15.71
N ALA A 108 15.38 7.91 14.80
CA ALA A 108 16.76 8.24 15.13
C ALA A 108 16.84 9.40 16.13
N LYS A 109 16.08 10.48 15.91
CA LYS A 109 15.98 11.62 16.84
C LYS A 109 15.46 11.19 18.20
N MET A 110 14.31 10.51 18.21
CA MET A 110 13.63 10.06 19.42
C MET A 110 14.52 9.20 20.34
N LYS A 111 15.40 8.37 19.75
CA LYS A 111 16.34 7.52 20.53
C LYS A 111 17.35 8.31 21.32
N THR A 112 17.74 9.49 20.84
CA THR A 112 18.76 10.36 21.46
C THR A 112 18.16 11.42 22.36
N ASP A 113 16.86 11.65 22.31
CA ASP A 113 16.15 12.67 23.07
C ASP A 113 15.52 12.04 24.33
N ALA A 114 16.02 12.44 25.51
CA ALA A 114 15.58 11.92 26.80
C ALA A 114 14.19 12.44 27.22
N ASP A 115 13.82 13.64 26.75
CA ASP A 115 12.54 14.27 27.10
C ASP A 115 11.35 13.58 26.44
N ILE A 116 11.59 12.86 25.33
CA ILE A 116 10.58 12.03 24.68
C ILE A 116 10.48 10.71 25.44
N VAL A 117 9.34 10.41 26.03
CA VAL A 117 9.12 9.19 26.82
C VAL A 117 8.28 8.14 26.07
N ALA A 118 7.43 8.58 25.15
CA ALA A 118 6.58 7.73 24.33
C ALA A 118 6.34 8.37 22.97
N VAL A 119 5.63 7.66 22.08
CA VAL A 119 5.31 8.14 20.73
C VAL A 119 3.84 7.91 20.45
N LYS A 120 3.16 8.91 19.92
CA LYS A 120 1.79 8.80 19.46
C LYS A 120 1.72 8.55 17.95
N PHE A 121 1.06 7.48 17.55
CA PHE A 121 0.69 7.25 16.15
C PHE A 121 -0.52 8.12 15.80
N LYS A 122 -0.38 9.00 14.80
CA LYS A 122 -1.42 9.95 14.40
C LYS A 122 -1.83 9.75 12.97
N LEU A 123 -3.15 9.60 12.75
CA LEU A 123 -3.73 9.57 11.41
C LEU A 123 -3.47 10.89 10.68
N SER A 124 -3.24 10.78 9.37
CA SER A 124 -3.26 11.93 8.47
C SER A 124 -4.67 12.51 8.34
N SER A 125 -4.79 13.82 8.20
CA SER A 125 -6.06 14.47 7.82
C SER A 125 -6.57 14.05 6.45
N ARG A 126 -5.70 13.46 5.63
CA ARG A 126 -6.01 12.91 4.30
C ARG A 126 -6.16 11.38 4.33
N HIS A 127 -6.30 10.78 5.50
CA HIS A 127 -6.56 9.34 5.63
C HIS A 127 -7.93 9.01 5.01
N PRO A 128 -7.97 8.30 3.86
CA PRO A 128 -9.18 8.30 3.02
C PRO A 128 -10.16 7.19 3.36
N VAL A 129 -9.69 6.14 4.00
CA VAL A 129 -10.43 4.91 4.24
C VAL A 129 -10.15 4.37 5.63
N PHE A 130 -11.08 3.62 6.15
CA PHE A 130 -10.95 2.92 7.41
C PHE A 130 -10.06 1.68 7.20
N ASP A 131 -8.92 1.62 7.89
CA ASP A 131 -7.95 0.53 7.78
C ASP A 131 -7.18 0.30 9.09
N ILE A 132 -6.10 -0.46 9.03
CA ILE A 132 -5.25 -0.79 10.18
C ILE A 132 -4.63 0.46 10.85
N CYS A 133 -4.44 1.56 10.12
CA CYS A 133 -3.96 2.81 10.73
C CYS A 133 -4.96 3.37 11.75
N ASP A 134 -6.28 3.14 11.55
CA ASP A 134 -7.29 3.52 12.54
C ASP A 134 -7.12 2.74 13.84
N MET A 135 -6.81 1.44 13.78
CA MET A 135 -6.52 0.63 14.97
C MET A 135 -5.29 1.18 15.68
N TYR A 136 -4.19 1.38 14.98
CA TYR A 136 -2.96 1.91 15.56
C TYR A 136 -3.14 3.30 16.19
N ALA A 137 -4.03 4.13 15.67
CA ALA A 137 -4.29 5.47 16.20
C ALA A 137 -5.31 5.50 17.35
N LYS A 138 -6.19 4.49 17.46
CA LYS A 138 -7.36 4.55 18.34
C LYS A 138 -7.37 3.50 19.44
N ALA A 139 -6.66 2.38 19.28
CA ALA A 139 -6.54 1.36 20.31
C ALA A 139 -5.48 1.76 21.35
N ASP A 140 -5.70 1.43 22.60
CA ASP A 140 -4.71 1.55 23.68
C ASP A 140 -4.00 0.21 23.85
N MET A 141 -2.91 0.01 23.11
CA MET A 141 -2.18 -1.27 23.07
C MET A 141 -1.21 -1.46 24.22
N TYR A 142 -0.85 -0.38 24.92
CA TYR A 142 0.16 -0.42 25.98
C TYR A 142 -0.27 0.23 27.29
N GLY A 143 -1.56 0.52 27.48
CA GLY A 143 -2.07 1.15 28.71
C GLY A 143 -1.66 2.60 28.90
N LEU A 144 -1.10 3.21 27.85
CA LEU A 144 -0.59 4.60 27.87
C LEU A 144 -1.60 5.58 27.27
N GLY A 145 -2.72 5.06 26.74
CA GLY A 145 -3.75 5.82 26.05
C GLY A 145 -3.79 5.53 24.55
N ALA A 146 -4.90 5.90 23.92
CA ALA A 146 -5.18 5.59 22.52
C ALA A 146 -4.07 6.10 21.58
N GLY A 147 -3.49 5.15 20.84
CA GLY A 147 -2.44 5.41 19.86
C GLY A 147 -1.09 5.79 20.46
N ILE A 148 -0.86 5.60 21.76
CA ILE A 148 0.42 5.89 22.40
C ILE A 148 1.20 4.60 22.61
N TYR A 149 2.47 4.63 22.22
CA TYR A 149 3.38 3.49 22.15
C TYR A 149 4.69 3.78 22.90
N PRO A 150 5.25 2.79 23.60
CA PRO A 150 6.63 2.87 24.09
C PRO A 150 7.61 3.09 22.93
N LYS A 151 8.75 3.72 23.18
CA LYS A 151 9.77 4.06 22.15
C LYS A 151 10.31 2.84 21.39
N ASP A 152 10.29 1.66 22.00
CA ASP A 152 10.79 0.39 21.47
C ASP A 152 9.69 -0.52 20.87
N LYS A 153 8.42 -0.08 20.89
CA LYS A 153 7.24 -0.86 20.48
C LYS A 153 6.36 -0.14 19.47
N LEU A 154 6.98 0.60 18.55
CA LEU A 154 6.24 1.38 17.56
C LEU A 154 5.62 0.49 16.49
N PRO A 155 4.37 0.77 16.06
CA PRO A 155 3.85 0.18 14.84
C PRO A 155 4.68 0.64 13.64
N PRO A 156 4.81 -0.16 12.57
CA PRO A 156 5.60 0.23 11.40
C PRO A 156 5.03 1.48 10.74
N LEU A 157 5.91 2.33 10.19
CA LEU A 157 5.50 3.45 9.36
C LEU A 157 6.46 3.58 8.17
N PRO A 158 5.97 3.60 6.92
CA PRO A 158 4.55 3.52 6.51
C PRO A 158 3.93 2.14 6.78
N VAL A 159 2.67 2.13 7.18
CA VAL A 159 1.92 0.89 7.46
C VAL A 159 1.51 0.17 6.17
N HIS A 160 1.28 0.90 5.11
CA HIS A 160 0.85 0.42 3.79
C HIS A 160 1.28 1.42 2.70
N PRO A 161 1.25 1.05 1.40
CA PRO A 161 1.50 1.99 0.31
C PRO A 161 0.59 3.22 0.39
N HIS A 162 1.16 4.39 0.11
CA HIS A 162 0.49 5.69 0.25
C HIS A 162 0.08 6.08 1.69
N CYS A 163 0.59 5.40 2.71
CA CYS A 163 0.38 5.82 4.09
C CYS A 163 0.91 7.24 4.30
N LEU A 164 0.07 8.10 4.88
CA LEU A 164 0.40 9.49 5.22
C LEU A 164 0.31 9.75 6.73
N CYS A 165 0.18 8.68 7.53
CA CYS A 165 0.18 8.76 8.98
C CYS A 165 1.57 9.15 9.49
N ARG A 166 1.68 9.53 10.74
CA ARG A 166 2.93 10.03 11.31
C ARG A 166 3.05 9.70 12.78
N TYR A 167 4.27 9.71 13.27
CA TYR A 167 4.58 9.74 14.68
C TYR A 167 4.54 11.17 15.22
N VAL A 168 4.18 11.31 16.49
CA VAL A 168 4.22 12.55 17.25
C VAL A 168 4.89 12.23 18.59
N GLU A 169 5.76 13.11 19.02
CA GLU A 169 6.48 13.02 20.30
C GLU A 169 5.46 13.09 21.46
N VAL A 170 5.71 12.31 22.51
CA VAL A 170 5.03 12.39 23.80
C VAL A 170 6.12 12.64 24.84
N ILE A 171 6.07 13.80 25.48
CA ILE A 171 7.09 14.25 26.42
C ILE A 171 6.75 13.82 27.86
N GLU A 172 7.75 13.92 28.73
CA GLU A 172 7.58 13.63 30.15
C GLU A 172 6.45 14.47 30.77
N GLY A 173 5.57 13.82 31.54
CA GLY A 173 4.40 14.43 32.16
C GLY A 173 3.10 14.39 31.34
N GLU A 174 3.15 14.09 30.04
CA GLU A 174 1.95 13.91 29.22
C GLU A 174 1.31 12.50 29.38
N VAL A 175 2.10 11.53 29.85
CA VAL A 175 1.66 10.15 30.05
C VAL A 175 2.33 9.55 31.29
N ASP A 176 1.61 8.71 32.02
CA ASP A 176 2.17 7.97 33.16
C ASP A 176 2.78 6.64 32.68
N MET A 177 4.09 6.63 32.46
CA MET A 177 4.84 5.44 32.01
C MET A 177 4.75 4.27 32.99
N LYS A 178 4.37 4.46 34.27
CA LYS A 178 4.17 3.39 35.26
C LYS A 178 2.95 2.52 34.93
N GLN A 179 2.04 3.01 34.11
CA GLN A 179 0.87 2.26 33.66
C GLN A 179 1.15 1.40 32.43
N GLN A 180 2.36 1.48 31.88
CA GLN A 180 2.74 0.70 30.70
C GLN A 180 2.56 -0.81 30.96
N ARG A 181 1.79 -1.46 30.09
CA ARG A 181 1.56 -2.90 30.07
C ARG A 181 1.30 -3.35 28.65
N ASP A 182 1.82 -4.50 28.28
CA ASP A 182 1.57 -5.09 26.96
C ASP A 182 0.16 -5.72 26.96
N GLN A 183 -0.73 -5.17 26.15
CA GLN A 183 -2.11 -5.64 25.96
C GLN A 183 -2.51 -5.57 24.46
N VAL A 184 -1.52 -5.75 23.58
CA VAL A 184 -1.68 -5.54 22.13
C VAL A 184 -2.79 -6.42 21.58
N GLN A 185 -2.80 -7.71 21.92
CA GLN A 185 -3.82 -8.65 21.44
C GLN A 185 -5.20 -8.27 21.95
N GLU A 186 -5.35 -8.08 23.26
CA GLU A 186 -6.63 -7.74 23.89
C GLU A 186 -7.18 -6.41 23.38
N ALA A 187 -6.33 -5.39 23.28
CA ALA A 187 -6.73 -4.07 22.79
C ALA A 187 -7.14 -4.09 21.32
N GLY A 188 -6.45 -4.86 20.48
CA GLY A 188 -6.80 -5.05 19.08
C GLY A 188 -8.14 -5.75 18.93
N ASP A 189 -8.34 -6.87 19.64
CA ASP A 189 -9.61 -7.61 19.64
C ASP A 189 -10.78 -6.75 20.15
N LYS A 190 -10.57 -6.03 21.25
CA LYS A 190 -11.57 -5.12 21.79
C LYS A 190 -11.95 -4.04 20.79
N TRP A 191 -10.96 -3.47 20.11
CA TRP A 191 -11.20 -2.46 19.09
C TRP A 191 -11.96 -3.04 17.89
N LEU A 192 -11.54 -4.19 17.36
CA LEU A 192 -12.23 -4.89 16.26
C LEU A 192 -13.66 -5.23 16.63
N ASN A 193 -13.90 -5.76 17.84
CA ASN A 193 -15.24 -6.09 18.33
C ASN A 193 -16.14 -4.86 18.47
N SER A 194 -15.59 -3.66 18.66
CA SER A 194 -16.34 -2.41 18.69
C SER A 194 -16.86 -1.95 17.34
N LEU A 195 -16.40 -2.58 16.24
CA LEU A 195 -16.70 -2.18 14.87
C LEU A 195 -17.82 -3.03 14.26
N PRO A 196 -18.59 -2.46 13.33
CA PRO A 196 -19.46 -3.25 12.46
C PRO A 196 -18.64 -4.18 11.55
N GLU A 197 -19.22 -5.32 11.15
CA GLU A 197 -18.58 -6.33 10.31
C GLU A 197 -17.96 -5.76 9.02
N SER A 198 -18.66 -4.82 8.37
CA SER A 198 -18.16 -4.15 7.16
C SER A 198 -16.84 -3.42 7.39
N SER A 199 -16.67 -2.78 8.55
CA SER A 199 -15.42 -2.08 8.91
C SER A 199 -14.33 -3.07 9.30
N ARG A 200 -14.65 -4.15 10.03
CA ARG A 200 -13.72 -5.25 10.29
C ARG A 200 -13.18 -5.85 9.01
N ALA A 201 -14.08 -6.09 8.03
CA ALA A 201 -13.71 -6.59 6.71
C ALA A 201 -12.83 -5.61 5.91
N GLN A 202 -12.91 -4.31 6.14
CA GLN A 202 -12.01 -3.32 5.54
C GLN A 202 -10.60 -3.42 6.14
N VAL A 203 -10.48 -3.59 7.45
CA VAL A 203 -9.20 -3.73 8.17
C VAL A 203 -8.51 -5.04 7.84
N LEU A 204 -9.19 -6.18 8.05
CA LEU A 204 -8.61 -7.50 7.95
C LEU A 204 -8.70 -8.10 6.53
N GLY A 205 -9.61 -7.60 5.71
CA GLY A 205 -10.03 -8.27 4.48
C GLY A 205 -10.94 -9.47 4.77
N ARG A 206 -11.60 -10.02 3.74
CA ARG A 206 -12.56 -11.12 3.94
C ARG A 206 -11.94 -12.40 4.50
N LYS A 207 -10.71 -12.73 4.05
CA LYS A 207 -10.00 -13.93 4.54
C LYS A 207 -9.49 -13.74 5.96
N GLY A 208 -8.89 -12.57 6.26
CA GLY A 208 -8.40 -12.26 7.59
C GLY A 208 -9.54 -12.13 8.60
N LEU A 209 -10.68 -11.55 8.22
CA LEU A 209 -11.85 -11.47 9.09
C LEU A 209 -12.32 -12.88 9.48
N LYS A 210 -12.40 -13.80 8.53
CA LYS A 210 -12.80 -15.18 8.81
C LYS A 210 -11.79 -15.88 9.73
N ALA A 211 -10.48 -15.76 9.47
CA ALA A 211 -9.43 -16.35 10.29
C ALA A 211 -9.48 -15.82 11.73
N TRP A 212 -9.68 -14.51 11.90
CA TRP A 212 -9.84 -13.90 13.22
C TRP A 212 -11.12 -14.36 13.93
N GLU A 213 -12.25 -14.50 13.23
CA GLU A 213 -13.49 -15.05 13.78
C GLU A 213 -13.34 -16.54 14.16
N ASP A 214 -12.46 -17.27 13.46
CA ASP A 214 -12.10 -18.65 13.77
C ASP A 214 -11.08 -18.75 14.96
N GLY A 215 -10.61 -17.61 15.51
CA GLY A 215 -9.79 -17.52 16.72
C GLY A 215 -8.29 -17.29 16.48
N GLU A 216 -7.87 -16.92 15.26
CA GLU A 216 -6.49 -16.53 14.99
C GLU A 216 -6.19 -15.11 15.51
N ASP A 217 -4.92 -14.83 15.81
CA ASP A 217 -4.46 -13.51 16.23
C ASP A 217 -4.70 -12.48 15.14
N TRP A 218 -5.28 -11.32 15.51
CA TRP A 218 -5.59 -10.27 14.55
C TRP A 218 -4.36 -9.79 13.76
N GLN A 219 -3.17 -9.87 14.37
CA GLN A 219 -1.92 -9.47 13.71
C GLN A 219 -1.59 -10.37 12.53
N ASP A 220 -1.87 -11.67 12.64
CA ASP A 220 -1.66 -12.66 11.58
C ASP A 220 -2.75 -12.59 10.51
N CYS A 221 -3.91 -12.04 10.89
CA CYS A 221 -5.06 -11.86 10.01
C CYS A 221 -5.00 -10.58 9.16
N LEU A 222 -4.02 -9.69 9.38
CA LEU A 222 -3.90 -8.44 8.64
C LEU A 222 -3.69 -8.68 7.14
N ARG A 223 -4.34 -7.86 6.32
CA ARG A 223 -4.10 -7.84 4.88
C ARG A 223 -2.63 -7.50 4.62
N GLY A 224 -1.90 -8.52 4.16
CA GLY A 224 -0.47 -8.48 4.03
C GLY A 224 0.12 -7.32 3.25
N TRP A 225 0.73 -6.44 3.96
CA TRP A 225 1.98 -5.81 3.61
C TRP A 225 3.14 -6.82 3.67
N GLN A 226 2.97 -7.91 4.38
CA GLN A 226 3.94 -9.00 4.59
C GLN A 226 4.50 -9.61 3.29
N GLY A 227 3.71 -9.66 2.21
CA GLY A 227 4.20 -10.16 0.91
C GLY A 227 5.05 -9.17 0.11
N LEU A 228 5.02 -7.87 0.42
CA LEU A 228 5.87 -6.86 -0.22
C LEU A 228 7.14 -6.59 0.59
N GLY A 229 7.12 -6.78 1.90
CA GLY A 229 8.26 -6.58 2.78
C GLY A 229 9.45 -7.49 2.46
N GLU A 230 9.22 -8.74 2.10
CA GLU A 230 10.30 -9.65 1.69
C GLU A 230 10.88 -9.31 0.30
N GLN A 231 10.06 -8.86 -0.65
CA GLN A 231 10.56 -8.48 -1.98
C GLN A 231 11.22 -7.10 -2.01
N GLU A 232 10.73 -6.15 -1.23
CA GLU A 232 11.34 -4.82 -1.12
C GLU A 232 12.59 -4.85 -0.23
N SER A 233 12.64 -5.69 0.80
CA SER A 233 13.85 -5.97 1.58
C SER A 233 14.97 -6.53 0.69
N ARG A 234 14.65 -7.46 -0.22
CA ARG A 234 15.63 -7.98 -1.19
C ARG A 234 16.16 -6.94 -2.16
N VAL A 235 15.32 -6.01 -2.62
CA VAL A 235 15.78 -4.90 -3.48
C VAL A 235 16.67 -3.95 -2.71
N PHE A 236 16.37 -3.68 -1.45
CA PHE A 236 17.18 -2.83 -0.59
C PHE A 236 18.51 -3.50 -0.19
N GLU A 237 18.51 -4.79 0.09
CA GLU A 237 19.72 -5.57 0.33
C GLU A 237 20.60 -5.64 -0.92
N LEU A 238 20.01 -5.81 -2.11
CA LEU A 238 20.74 -5.75 -3.38
C LEU A 238 21.36 -4.37 -3.63
N LEU A 239 20.64 -3.29 -3.35
CA LEU A 239 21.18 -1.91 -3.48
C LEU A 239 22.30 -1.62 -2.47
N LEU A 240 22.24 -2.20 -1.27
CA LEU A 240 23.33 -2.10 -0.28
C LEU A 240 24.56 -2.90 -0.71
N GLN A 241 24.38 -4.07 -1.34
CA GLN A 241 25.49 -4.88 -1.87
C GLN A 241 26.23 -4.18 -3.02
N PHE A 242 25.52 -3.46 -3.90
CA PHE A 242 26.14 -2.67 -4.98
C PHE A 242 26.98 -1.50 -4.47
N ASN A 243 26.67 -0.94 -3.27
CA ASN A 243 27.44 0.14 -2.67
C ASN A 243 28.66 -0.33 -1.85
N THR A 244 28.81 -1.62 -1.60
CA THR A 244 29.95 -2.17 -0.85
C THR A 244 31.08 -2.69 -1.75
N ASP A 245 30.81 -2.92 -3.04
CA ASP A 245 31.80 -3.43 -4.00
C ASP A 245 32.61 -2.33 -4.72
N GLU A 246 32.40 -1.04 -4.38
CA GLU A 246 33.17 0.11 -4.88
C GLU A 246 34.17 0.67 -3.84
N LYS A 247 34.79 -0.18 -3.01
CA LYS A 247 35.93 0.25 -2.18
C LYS A 247 37.13 -0.64 -2.31
#